data_c701189c5d755ef0f8deb180ad66d591
#
_entry.id   c701189c5d755ef0f8deb180ad66d591
#
_cell.length_a   1.000
_cell.length_b   1.000
_cell.length_c   1.000
_cell.angle_alpha   90.00
_cell.angle_beta   90.00
_cell.angle_gamma   90.00
#
_symmetry.space_group_name_H-M   'P 1'
#
loop_
_entity.id
_entity.type
_entity.pdbx_description
1 polymer ?
#
loop_
_entity_poly.entity_id
_entity_poly.type
_entity_poly.pdbx_seq_one_letter_code
_entity_poly.pdbx_strand_id
1 'polypeptide(L)'
;MSDPIVFDVKPIGVNLEQGEERHWCRCGRSGNQPFCDGSHRGTGLAPLGFEAKETGEAWLCQCKQTRNPPYCDGSHKDLSEQDVGNEKAPSGNSDAVAPRATPEEPTVEYIHQLAENGLEKVGHHGPMGSMGVPRNVLPEWDDIQLLVAQFARKPLMETEPVATELVIGPNAKRPLKLAIPLFVSDMSFGALSEEAKIALATGAERAGTGICSGEGGMLPEEQQANSRYFYELASARFGYREELMGQVQAFHFKGGQGAKTGTGGHLPAKKVTGKIASVRGLAEHTDAISPPTFEGLSTPADFKEIADRVREISGGIPIGFKLSANHIEADIDFALAASADYIILDGRGGGTGAAPLIFRDNISVPTIPALARARRHLDRLERGDVTLIITGGLRTPADFIKALCLGADGVALSNSAMQAIGCVAARMCNTNNCPAGIATQD
;
A
#
# COMPACT_ATOMS: atom_id res chain seq x y z
N MET A 1 -22.24 -2.78 -42.04
CA MET A 1 -23.54 -2.62 -41.36
C MET A 1 -23.67 -1.15 -41.06
N SER A 2 -24.84 -0.53 -41.27
CA SER A 2 -25.04 0.88 -40.88
C SER A 2 -25.31 0.98 -39.38
N ASP A 3 -24.84 2.05 -38.75
CA ASP A 3 -25.18 2.35 -37.37
C ASP A 3 -26.65 2.78 -37.23
N PRO A 4 -27.28 2.61 -36.06
CA PRO A 4 -28.64 3.09 -35.84
C PRO A 4 -28.70 4.63 -35.93
N ILE A 5 -29.82 5.14 -36.41
CA ILE A 5 -30.10 6.57 -36.39
C ILE A 5 -30.68 6.96 -35.03
N VAL A 6 -30.18 8.03 -34.45
CA VAL A 6 -30.80 8.65 -33.28
C VAL A 6 -32.15 9.23 -33.69
N PHE A 7 -33.25 8.61 -33.28
CA PHE A 7 -34.56 9.09 -33.66
C PHE A 7 -35.00 10.31 -32.83
N ASP A 8 -34.80 10.24 -31.51
CA ASP A 8 -35.10 11.35 -30.59
C ASP A 8 -34.18 11.24 -29.39
N VAL A 9 -33.86 12.38 -28.76
CA VAL A 9 -33.07 12.46 -27.52
C VAL A 9 -33.94 12.39 -26.27
N LYS A 10 -35.20 11.97 -26.40
CA LYS A 10 -36.13 11.73 -25.28
C LYS A 10 -36.70 10.31 -25.37
N PRO A 11 -36.89 9.63 -24.23
CA PRO A 11 -37.61 8.37 -24.23
C PRO A 11 -39.10 8.60 -24.47
N ILE A 12 -39.81 7.53 -24.85
CA ILE A 12 -41.25 7.56 -24.99
C ILE A 12 -41.93 6.64 -23.98
N GLY A 13 -42.96 7.13 -23.30
CA GLY A 13 -43.83 6.33 -22.42
C GLY A 13 -44.82 5.53 -23.26
N VAL A 14 -44.89 4.21 -23.04
CA VAL A 14 -45.84 3.30 -23.71
C VAL A 14 -46.50 2.44 -22.65
N ASN A 15 -47.85 2.34 -22.72
CA ASN A 15 -48.58 1.41 -21.87
C ASN A 15 -48.49 0.00 -22.52
N LEU A 16 -48.03 -0.95 -21.72
CA LEU A 16 -47.91 -2.35 -22.11
C LEU A 16 -48.73 -3.23 -21.15
N GLU A 17 -49.19 -4.36 -21.64
CA GLU A 17 -49.85 -5.40 -20.82
C GLU A 17 -48.89 -6.55 -20.57
N GLN A 18 -48.92 -7.14 -19.38
CA GLN A 18 -48.08 -8.29 -19.05
C GLN A 18 -48.26 -9.43 -20.05
N GLY A 19 -47.19 -9.94 -20.62
CA GLY A 19 -47.18 -10.98 -21.65
C GLY A 19 -47.36 -10.45 -23.09
N GLU A 20 -47.47 -9.12 -23.24
CA GLU A 20 -47.58 -8.52 -24.59
C GLU A 20 -46.24 -8.59 -25.31
N GLU A 21 -46.22 -9.21 -26.50
CA GLU A 21 -45.05 -9.28 -27.38
C GLU A 21 -45.01 -8.07 -28.32
N ARG A 22 -43.85 -7.38 -28.36
CA ARG A 22 -43.63 -6.23 -29.26
C ARG A 22 -42.23 -6.33 -29.90
N HIS A 23 -42.07 -5.61 -31.01
CA HIS A 23 -40.80 -5.51 -31.73
C HIS A 23 -40.28 -4.08 -31.69
N TRP A 24 -39.33 -3.81 -30.86
CA TRP A 24 -38.68 -2.48 -30.72
C TRP A 24 -37.79 -2.18 -31.94
N CYS A 25 -37.89 -0.95 -32.46
CA CYS A 25 -37.08 -0.49 -33.59
C CYS A 25 -35.64 -0.23 -33.14
N ARG A 26 -34.72 -1.10 -33.57
CA ARG A 26 -33.29 -0.98 -33.28
C ARG A 26 -32.57 0.00 -34.24
N CYS A 27 -32.98 0.08 -35.51
CA CYS A 27 -32.31 0.86 -36.54
C CYS A 27 -32.58 2.38 -36.48
N GLY A 28 -33.58 2.84 -35.73
CA GLY A 28 -34.00 4.24 -35.66
C GLY A 28 -34.76 4.77 -36.87
N ARG A 29 -34.98 3.95 -37.91
CA ARG A 29 -35.59 4.38 -39.21
C ARG A 29 -37.09 4.17 -39.32
N SER A 30 -37.70 3.52 -38.33
CA SER A 30 -39.16 3.29 -38.32
C SER A 30 -39.93 4.60 -38.17
N GLY A 31 -40.97 4.76 -38.98
CA GLY A 31 -41.97 5.84 -38.84
C GLY A 31 -42.98 5.60 -37.71
N ASN A 32 -43.00 4.39 -37.12
CA ASN A 32 -43.90 3.98 -36.05
C ASN A 32 -43.14 3.80 -34.69
N GLN A 33 -42.29 4.72 -34.37
CA GLN A 33 -41.52 4.63 -33.12
C GLN A 33 -42.40 4.53 -31.86
N PRO A 34 -41.98 3.72 -30.88
CA PRO A 34 -40.68 3.03 -30.74
C PRO A 34 -40.68 1.65 -31.43
N PHE A 35 -41.71 1.26 -32.12
CA PHE A 35 -41.86 -0.07 -32.70
C PHE A 35 -41.39 -0.17 -34.15
N CYS A 36 -41.09 -1.38 -34.60
CA CYS A 36 -40.60 -1.65 -35.93
C CYS A 36 -41.75 -1.69 -36.94
N ASP A 37 -41.59 -1.00 -38.07
CA ASP A 37 -42.49 -1.03 -39.24
C ASP A 37 -41.91 -1.74 -40.46
N GLY A 38 -40.74 -2.35 -40.32
CA GLY A 38 -40.01 -3.02 -41.40
C GLY A 38 -38.94 -2.20 -42.09
N SER A 39 -38.77 -0.91 -41.74
CA SER A 39 -37.77 0.00 -42.30
C SER A 39 -36.31 -0.39 -41.99
N HIS A 40 -36.08 -1.40 -41.18
CA HIS A 40 -34.78 -1.98 -40.91
C HIS A 40 -34.17 -2.76 -42.05
N ARG A 41 -34.98 -3.14 -43.09
CA ARG A 41 -34.51 -3.95 -44.22
C ARG A 41 -33.37 -3.25 -44.95
N GLY A 42 -32.27 -4.00 -45.19
CA GLY A 42 -31.07 -3.51 -45.84
C GLY A 42 -30.07 -2.77 -44.94
N THR A 43 -30.39 -2.54 -43.65
CA THR A 43 -29.47 -1.89 -42.68
C THR A 43 -28.51 -2.85 -42.00
N GLY A 44 -28.83 -4.14 -42.00
CA GLY A 44 -28.11 -5.14 -41.19
C GLY A 44 -28.51 -5.16 -39.70
N LEU A 45 -29.48 -4.34 -39.31
CA LEU A 45 -30.00 -4.24 -37.94
C LEU A 45 -31.39 -4.87 -37.87
N ALA A 46 -31.54 -5.97 -37.14
CA ALA A 46 -32.85 -6.59 -36.88
C ALA A 46 -33.58 -5.90 -35.72
N PRO A 47 -34.94 -5.84 -35.73
CA PRO A 47 -35.68 -5.35 -34.58
C PRO A 47 -35.49 -6.28 -33.38
N LEU A 48 -35.64 -5.74 -32.18
CA LEU A 48 -35.58 -6.53 -30.94
C LEU A 48 -37.02 -6.92 -30.53
N GLY A 49 -37.27 -8.22 -30.54
CA GLY A 49 -38.51 -8.78 -29.95
C GLY A 49 -38.38 -8.77 -28.43
N PHE A 50 -39.43 -8.35 -27.73
CA PHE A 50 -39.49 -8.40 -26.26
C PHE A 50 -40.90 -8.66 -25.80
N GLU A 51 -41.04 -9.25 -24.63
CA GLU A 51 -42.29 -9.48 -23.92
C GLU A 51 -42.36 -8.56 -22.71
N ALA A 52 -43.47 -7.91 -22.50
CA ALA A 52 -43.70 -7.04 -21.35
C ALA A 52 -43.85 -7.87 -20.07
N LYS A 53 -43.01 -7.58 -19.08
CA LYS A 53 -42.98 -8.32 -17.79
C LYS A 53 -44.11 -7.94 -16.83
N GLU A 54 -44.61 -6.72 -16.96
CA GLU A 54 -45.63 -6.14 -16.09
C GLU A 54 -46.61 -5.27 -16.90
N THR A 55 -47.85 -5.14 -16.41
CA THR A 55 -48.80 -4.21 -17.00
C THR A 55 -48.57 -2.81 -16.44
N GLY A 56 -48.34 -1.82 -17.32
CA GLY A 56 -48.13 -0.44 -16.94
C GLY A 56 -47.40 0.40 -17.97
N GLU A 57 -47.05 1.62 -17.59
CA GLU A 57 -46.26 2.53 -18.43
C GLU A 57 -44.79 2.14 -18.41
N ALA A 58 -44.21 1.86 -19.58
CA ALA A 58 -42.82 1.57 -19.79
C ALA A 58 -42.15 2.68 -20.62
N TRP A 59 -40.99 3.15 -20.20
CA TRP A 59 -40.21 4.16 -20.93
C TRP A 59 -39.25 3.50 -21.91
N LEU A 60 -39.57 3.56 -23.19
CA LEU A 60 -38.79 2.94 -24.25
C LEU A 60 -37.80 3.93 -24.89
N CYS A 61 -36.64 3.41 -25.27
CA CYS A 61 -35.57 4.21 -25.84
C CYS A 61 -35.85 4.61 -27.30
N GLN A 62 -35.73 5.92 -27.61
CA GLN A 62 -35.78 6.45 -28.96
C GLN A 62 -34.40 6.90 -29.50
N CYS A 63 -33.43 7.15 -28.65
CA CYS A 63 -32.07 7.53 -29.10
C CYS A 63 -31.27 6.34 -29.68
N LYS A 64 -31.71 5.13 -29.48
CA LYS A 64 -31.03 3.87 -29.90
C LYS A 64 -29.67 3.61 -29.32
N GLN A 65 -29.30 4.36 -28.25
CA GLN A 65 -28.02 4.28 -27.54
C GLN A 65 -28.12 3.55 -26.19
N THR A 66 -29.31 3.09 -25.80
CA THR A 66 -29.52 2.40 -24.51
C THR A 66 -28.73 1.11 -24.41
N ARG A 67 -28.17 0.88 -23.22
CA ARG A 67 -27.50 -0.39 -22.83
C ARG A 67 -28.49 -1.41 -22.25
N ASN A 68 -29.77 -1.05 -22.12
CA ASN A 68 -30.87 -1.92 -21.63
C ASN A 68 -32.06 -1.94 -22.57
N PRO A 69 -31.88 -2.30 -23.89
CA PRO A 69 -32.97 -2.28 -24.85
C PRO A 69 -34.08 -3.26 -24.48
N PRO A 70 -35.35 -2.93 -24.68
CA PRO A 70 -35.86 -1.70 -25.33
C PRO A 70 -36.00 -0.51 -24.41
N TYR A 71 -35.74 -0.67 -23.11
CA TYR A 71 -35.99 0.34 -22.08
C TYR A 71 -34.94 1.45 -22.08
N CYS A 72 -35.36 2.65 -21.64
CA CYS A 72 -34.47 3.78 -21.48
C CYS A 72 -33.62 3.63 -20.21
N ASP A 73 -32.30 3.79 -20.36
CA ASP A 73 -31.30 3.76 -19.26
C ASP A 73 -30.70 5.13 -18.96
N GLY A 74 -31.17 6.18 -19.64
CA GLY A 74 -30.64 7.53 -19.48
C GLY A 74 -29.51 7.90 -20.47
N SER A 75 -29.07 6.99 -21.34
CA SER A 75 -27.99 7.25 -22.35
C SER A 75 -28.32 8.43 -23.30
N HIS A 76 -29.59 8.82 -23.42
CA HIS A 76 -29.99 9.99 -24.20
C HIS A 76 -29.47 11.31 -23.60
N LYS A 77 -29.09 11.36 -22.32
CA LYS A 77 -28.55 12.57 -21.66
C LYS A 77 -27.21 13.01 -22.21
N ASP A 78 -26.47 12.08 -22.83
CA ASP A 78 -25.17 12.32 -23.47
C ASP A 78 -25.32 12.79 -24.93
N LEU A 79 -26.56 13.02 -25.40
CA LEU A 79 -26.89 13.44 -26.75
C LEU A 79 -27.54 14.82 -26.75
N SER A 80 -27.40 15.51 -27.89
CA SER A 80 -28.03 16.79 -28.18
C SER A 80 -29.03 16.67 -29.32
N GLU A 81 -29.88 17.69 -29.53
CA GLU A 81 -30.80 17.75 -30.66
C GLU A 81 -30.07 17.70 -32.03
N GLN A 82 -28.78 18.04 -32.07
CA GLN A 82 -27.96 17.94 -33.26
C GLN A 82 -27.63 16.48 -33.66
N ASP A 83 -27.75 15.55 -32.73
CA ASP A 83 -27.54 14.11 -32.99
C ASP A 83 -28.76 13.46 -33.63
N VAL A 84 -29.94 14.05 -33.54
CA VAL A 84 -31.17 13.52 -34.13
C VAL A 84 -31.08 13.43 -35.63
N GLY A 85 -31.44 12.27 -36.21
CA GLY A 85 -31.34 11.99 -37.62
C GLY A 85 -29.98 11.52 -38.10
N ASN A 86 -28.96 11.54 -37.25
CA ASN A 86 -27.62 11.07 -37.59
C ASN A 86 -27.40 9.60 -37.18
N GLU A 87 -26.60 8.88 -37.96
CA GLU A 87 -26.10 7.56 -37.59
C GLU A 87 -25.11 7.72 -36.41
N LYS A 88 -25.31 6.91 -35.36
CA LYS A 88 -24.41 6.89 -34.20
C LYS A 88 -24.31 5.46 -33.67
N ALA A 89 -23.10 4.94 -33.59
CA ALA A 89 -22.86 3.64 -33.00
C ALA A 89 -23.30 3.68 -31.52
N PRO A 90 -24.05 2.67 -31.03
CA PRO A 90 -24.31 2.57 -29.59
C PRO A 90 -23.02 2.54 -28.80
N SER A 91 -22.95 3.31 -27.74
CA SER A 91 -21.81 3.30 -26.84
C SER A 91 -21.81 1.98 -26.05
N GLY A 92 -21.14 0.97 -26.59
CA GLY A 92 -20.99 -0.37 -26.01
C GLY A 92 -21.82 -1.45 -26.71
N ASN A 93 -21.23 -2.61 -26.87
CA ASN A 93 -21.84 -3.79 -27.47
C ASN A 93 -22.90 -4.34 -26.50
N SER A 94 -24.23 -4.10 -26.77
CA SER A 94 -25.33 -4.45 -25.85
C SER A 94 -25.56 -5.96 -25.69
N ASP A 95 -24.91 -6.79 -26.50
CA ASP A 95 -25.03 -8.24 -26.46
C ASP A 95 -23.79 -8.93 -25.83
N ALA A 96 -22.77 -8.17 -25.47
CA ALA A 96 -21.60 -8.71 -24.77
C ALA A 96 -21.93 -8.94 -23.31
N VAL A 97 -21.99 -10.17 -22.89
CA VAL A 97 -22.05 -10.52 -21.46
C VAL A 97 -20.78 -9.97 -20.81
N ALA A 98 -20.96 -9.06 -19.85
CA ALA A 98 -19.81 -8.52 -19.11
C ALA A 98 -19.08 -9.66 -18.38
N PRO A 99 -17.74 -9.68 -18.43
CA PRO A 99 -16.98 -10.69 -17.70
C PRO A 99 -17.28 -10.56 -16.20
N ARG A 100 -17.48 -11.70 -15.54
CA ARG A 100 -17.69 -11.76 -14.08
C ARG A 100 -16.76 -12.80 -13.49
N ALA A 101 -16.09 -12.43 -12.41
CA ALA A 101 -15.26 -13.36 -11.67
C ALA A 101 -16.08 -14.51 -11.13
N THR A 102 -15.57 -15.74 -11.27
CA THR A 102 -16.09 -16.96 -10.63
C THR A 102 -15.01 -17.56 -9.74
N PRO A 103 -15.35 -18.51 -8.86
CA PRO A 103 -14.34 -19.23 -8.09
C PRO A 103 -13.27 -19.90 -8.96
N GLU A 104 -13.65 -20.39 -10.16
CA GLU A 104 -12.77 -21.06 -11.11
C GLU A 104 -11.95 -20.06 -11.95
N GLU A 105 -12.51 -18.89 -12.25
CA GLU A 105 -11.89 -17.83 -13.05
C GLU A 105 -11.94 -16.46 -12.34
N PRO A 106 -11.23 -16.32 -11.23
CA PRO A 106 -11.30 -15.11 -10.40
C PRO A 106 -10.66 -13.88 -11.05
N THR A 107 -9.88 -14.06 -12.12
CA THR A 107 -9.10 -13.01 -12.78
C THR A 107 -9.72 -12.50 -14.09
N VAL A 108 -10.85 -13.02 -14.51
CA VAL A 108 -11.43 -12.71 -15.84
C VAL A 108 -11.69 -11.21 -16.04
N GLU A 109 -12.24 -10.52 -15.05
CA GLU A 109 -12.50 -9.07 -15.13
C GLU A 109 -11.19 -8.27 -15.26
N TYR A 110 -10.17 -8.65 -14.51
CA TYR A 110 -8.86 -8.00 -14.56
C TYR A 110 -8.18 -8.22 -15.93
N ILE A 111 -8.27 -9.43 -16.49
CA ILE A 111 -7.72 -9.74 -17.82
C ILE A 111 -8.42 -8.89 -18.89
N HIS A 112 -9.75 -8.77 -18.84
CA HIS A 112 -10.49 -7.91 -19.77
C HIS A 112 -10.08 -6.44 -19.64
N GLN A 113 -9.96 -5.92 -18.42
CA GLN A 113 -9.50 -4.55 -18.19
C GLN A 113 -8.08 -4.30 -18.75
N LEU A 114 -7.18 -5.27 -18.59
CA LEU A 114 -5.84 -5.17 -19.17
C LEU A 114 -5.87 -5.21 -20.70
N ALA A 115 -6.72 -6.07 -21.30
CA ALA A 115 -6.84 -6.18 -22.75
C ALA A 115 -7.45 -4.92 -23.39
N GLU A 116 -8.43 -4.30 -22.73
CA GLU A 116 -9.07 -3.08 -23.21
C GLU A 116 -8.23 -1.82 -23.01
N ASN A 117 -7.59 -1.71 -21.86
CA ASN A 117 -7.01 -0.46 -21.42
C ASN A 117 -5.49 -0.44 -21.47
N GLY A 118 -4.84 -1.59 -21.52
CA GLY A 118 -3.39 -1.71 -21.37
C GLY A 118 -2.90 -1.27 -19.98
N LEU A 119 -1.61 -1.48 -19.72
CA LEU A 119 -0.99 -1.06 -18.46
C LEU A 119 -0.95 0.46 -18.27
N GLU A 120 -0.93 1.22 -19.35
CA GLU A 120 -0.87 2.69 -19.30
C GLU A 120 -2.08 3.33 -18.61
N LYS A 121 -3.29 2.77 -18.83
CA LYS A 121 -4.52 3.29 -18.20
C LYS A 121 -4.72 2.77 -16.77
N VAL A 122 -4.17 1.61 -16.44
CA VAL A 122 -4.26 1.03 -15.08
C VAL A 122 -3.20 1.59 -14.16
N GLY A 123 -2.26 2.41 -14.69
CA GLY A 123 -1.08 2.93 -14.01
C GLY A 123 0.16 2.08 -14.28
N HIS A 124 1.33 2.71 -14.21
CA HIS A 124 2.62 2.12 -14.59
C HIS A 124 2.92 0.75 -13.90
N HIS A 125 2.42 0.56 -12.70
CA HIS A 125 2.55 -0.67 -11.92
C HIS A 125 1.21 -1.35 -11.60
N GLY A 126 0.14 -0.97 -12.28
CA GLY A 126 -1.22 -1.44 -11.98
C GLY A 126 -1.85 -0.75 -10.76
N PRO A 127 -2.94 -1.33 -10.23
CA PRO A 127 -3.66 -0.75 -9.09
C PRO A 127 -2.77 -0.57 -7.86
N MET A 128 -2.95 0.58 -7.18
CA MET A 128 -2.22 0.91 -5.95
C MET A 128 -3.08 0.61 -4.73
N GLY A 129 -2.46 0.10 -3.67
CA GLY A 129 -3.11 -0.14 -2.39
C GLY A 129 -2.32 0.41 -1.23
N SER A 130 -3.01 0.69 -0.14
CA SER A 130 -2.41 1.09 1.14
C SER A 130 -2.50 -0.04 2.15
N MET A 131 -1.65 0.00 3.19
CA MET A 131 -1.51 -1.03 4.22
C MET A 131 -0.85 -2.32 3.69
N GLY A 132 -0.70 -3.31 4.55
CA GLY A 132 -0.03 -4.57 4.23
C GLY A 132 -0.92 -5.59 3.52
N VAL A 133 -0.36 -6.74 3.27
CA VAL A 133 -1.06 -7.92 2.74
C VAL A 133 -2.19 -8.33 3.69
N PRO A 134 -3.35 -8.78 3.19
CA PRO A 134 -4.40 -9.37 4.04
C PRO A 134 -3.84 -10.50 4.92
N ARG A 135 -4.18 -10.51 6.21
CA ARG A 135 -3.59 -11.45 7.18
C ARG A 135 -3.90 -12.91 6.85
N ASN A 136 -5.10 -13.18 6.38
CA ASN A 136 -5.58 -14.52 6.04
C ASN A 136 -4.86 -15.20 4.85
N VAL A 137 -3.97 -14.49 4.16
CA VAL A 137 -3.14 -15.07 3.08
C VAL A 137 -1.66 -15.18 3.46
N LEU A 138 -1.34 -15.04 4.75
CA LEU A 138 -0.01 -15.15 5.32
C LEU A 138 0.01 -16.23 6.40
N PRO A 139 1.18 -16.83 6.73
CA PRO A 139 1.33 -17.59 7.97
C PRO A 139 0.94 -16.73 9.17
N GLU A 140 0.10 -17.25 10.04
CA GLU A 140 -0.47 -16.51 11.15
C GLU A 140 0.33 -16.72 12.44
N TRP A 141 0.48 -15.66 13.24
CA TRP A 141 1.11 -15.74 14.55
C TRP A 141 0.29 -16.63 15.51
N ASP A 142 -1.00 -16.77 15.28
CA ASP A 142 -1.89 -17.61 16.10
C ASP A 142 -1.65 -19.11 15.94
N ASP A 143 -0.99 -19.54 14.85
CA ASP A 143 -0.54 -20.92 14.63
C ASP A 143 0.65 -21.30 15.51
N ILE A 144 1.33 -20.33 16.12
CA ILE A 144 2.48 -20.55 17.01
C ILE A 144 2.01 -20.60 18.45
N GLN A 145 2.32 -21.70 19.13
CA GLN A 145 2.07 -21.88 20.57
C GLN A 145 3.39 -21.87 21.35
N LEU A 146 3.40 -21.19 22.48
CA LEU A 146 4.56 -21.13 23.37
C LEU A 146 4.54 -22.29 24.35
N LEU A 147 5.69 -22.95 24.51
CA LEU A 147 5.90 -23.97 25.54
C LEU A 147 6.34 -23.27 26.83
N VAL A 148 5.43 -23.18 27.79
CA VAL A 148 5.67 -22.47 29.04
C VAL A 148 6.29 -23.37 30.11
N ALA A 149 6.96 -22.73 31.08
CA ALA A 149 7.57 -23.43 32.23
C ALA A 149 6.49 -24.06 33.13
N GLN A 150 6.80 -25.25 33.72
CA GLN A 150 5.94 -25.93 34.66
C GLN A 150 6.77 -26.65 35.76
N PHE A 151 7.22 -27.88 35.56
CA PHE A 151 8.03 -28.66 36.52
C PHE A 151 9.50 -28.77 36.06
N ALA A 152 9.74 -29.19 34.83
CA ALA A 152 11.09 -29.37 34.30
C ALA A 152 11.88 -28.05 34.21
N ARG A 153 11.18 -26.95 33.98
CA ARG A 153 11.67 -25.60 34.18
C ARG A 153 10.78 -24.93 35.22
N LYS A 154 11.38 -24.40 36.28
CA LYS A 154 10.63 -23.68 37.31
C LYS A 154 10.16 -22.34 36.71
N PRO A 155 8.85 -22.01 36.80
CA PRO A 155 8.36 -20.68 36.44
C PRO A 155 8.97 -19.59 37.35
N LEU A 156 9.10 -18.39 36.83
CA LEU A 156 9.37 -17.23 37.67
C LEU A 156 8.14 -16.91 38.53
N MET A 157 8.38 -16.45 39.75
CA MET A 157 7.31 -15.92 40.58
C MET A 157 6.90 -14.53 40.08
N GLU A 158 5.66 -14.13 40.33
CA GLU A 158 5.13 -12.80 39.89
C GLU A 158 5.94 -11.61 40.42
N THR A 159 6.66 -11.80 41.53
CA THR A 159 7.52 -10.76 42.14
C THR A 159 8.94 -10.72 41.59
N GLU A 160 9.34 -11.68 40.77
CA GLU A 160 10.68 -11.72 40.19
C GLU A 160 10.78 -10.74 39.01
N PRO A 161 11.80 -9.88 38.98
CA PRO A 161 11.96 -8.89 37.92
C PRO A 161 12.30 -9.58 36.57
N VAL A 162 11.65 -9.14 35.51
CA VAL A 162 11.95 -9.56 34.13
C VAL A 162 12.58 -8.39 33.40
N ALA A 163 13.76 -8.61 32.83
CA ALA A 163 14.44 -7.60 32.02
C ALA A 163 13.68 -7.41 30.67
N THR A 164 13.35 -6.18 30.36
CA THR A 164 12.69 -5.80 29.10
C THR A 164 13.55 -4.86 28.22
N GLU A 165 14.72 -4.44 28.71
CA GLU A 165 15.62 -3.55 28.00
C GLU A 165 16.09 -4.20 26.68
N LEU A 166 16.05 -3.43 25.59
CA LEU A 166 16.72 -3.76 24.33
C LEU A 166 17.92 -2.85 24.15
N VAL A 167 19.10 -3.42 23.89
CA VAL A 167 20.31 -2.70 23.53
C VAL A 167 20.56 -2.88 22.03
N ILE A 168 20.41 -1.82 21.27
CA ILE A 168 20.67 -1.82 19.84
C ILE A 168 22.15 -1.49 19.61
N GLY A 169 22.83 -2.36 18.85
CA GLY A 169 24.26 -2.26 18.59
C GLY A 169 25.09 -2.31 19.87
N PRO A 170 25.09 -3.43 20.62
CA PRO A 170 25.78 -3.53 21.91
C PRO A 170 27.28 -3.25 21.84
N ASN A 171 27.90 -3.46 20.67
CA ASN A 171 29.33 -3.19 20.43
C ASN A 171 29.60 -1.79 19.86
N ALA A 172 28.55 -0.98 19.58
CA ALA A 172 28.74 0.40 19.15
C ALA A 172 29.33 1.23 20.30
N LYS A 173 30.09 2.26 19.99
CA LYS A 173 30.69 3.13 21.01
C LYS A 173 29.61 3.84 21.85
N ARG A 174 28.45 4.12 21.27
CA ARG A 174 27.27 4.72 21.90
C ARG A 174 26.03 3.86 21.59
N PRO A 175 25.89 2.68 22.23
CA PRO A 175 24.73 1.81 21.97
C PRO A 175 23.43 2.50 22.35
N LEU A 176 22.35 2.23 21.62
CA LEU A 176 21.04 2.78 21.93
C LEU A 176 20.26 1.82 22.83
N LYS A 177 19.79 2.32 23.98
CA LYS A 177 19.00 1.57 24.96
C LYS A 177 17.53 1.95 24.89
N LEU A 178 16.66 0.95 24.75
CA LEU A 178 15.21 1.07 24.82
C LEU A 178 14.72 0.30 26.04
N ALA A 179 13.78 0.87 26.80
CA ALA A 179 13.23 0.24 28.00
C ALA A 179 12.39 -1.01 27.69
N ILE A 180 11.88 -1.12 26.47
CA ILE A 180 11.09 -2.25 25.97
C ILE A 180 11.61 -2.66 24.58
N PRO A 181 11.48 -3.94 24.16
CA PRO A 181 12.01 -4.41 22.89
C PRO A 181 11.08 -4.07 21.69
N LEU A 182 10.47 -2.91 21.74
CA LEU A 182 9.56 -2.39 20.71
C LEU A 182 9.92 -0.95 20.40
N PHE A 183 9.78 -0.51 19.14
CA PHE A 183 9.85 0.90 18.76
C PHE A 183 8.95 1.23 17.59
N VAL A 184 8.68 2.53 17.35
CA VAL A 184 7.87 2.99 16.23
C VAL A 184 8.71 3.00 14.97
N SER A 185 8.31 2.19 13.99
CA SER A 185 9.02 1.95 12.73
C SER A 185 8.97 3.15 11.79
N ASP A 186 9.64 2.98 10.67
CA ASP A 186 9.87 3.97 9.61
C ASP A 186 8.57 4.38 8.92
N MET A 187 8.11 5.56 9.21
CA MET A 187 6.94 6.19 8.60
C MET A 187 7.24 7.66 8.32
N SER A 188 7.44 8.00 7.05
CA SER A 188 7.92 9.31 6.64
C SER A 188 6.94 10.44 6.90
N PHE A 189 7.47 11.64 7.20
CA PHE A 189 6.69 12.88 7.17
C PHE A 189 6.20 13.16 5.75
N GLY A 190 4.90 13.39 5.61
CA GLY A 190 4.17 13.46 4.35
C GLY A 190 3.42 12.18 4.00
N ALA A 191 3.92 10.98 4.36
CA ALA A 191 3.08 9.79 4.44
C ALA A 191 2.13 9.89 5.63
N LEU A 192 2.64 10.34 6.78
CA LEU A 192 1.85 10.74 7.95
C LEU A 192 1.80 12.27 8.08
N SER A 193 0.78 12.76 8.76
CA SER A 193 0.65 14.17 9.18
C SER A 193 1.68 14.51 10.26
N GLU A 194 1.93 15.79 10.45
CA GLU A 194 2.82 16.30 11.52
C GLU A 194 2.30 15.89 12.89
N GLU A 195 0.99 16.05 13.14
CA GLU A 195 0.35 15.69 14.39
C GLU A 195 0.50 14.21 14.72
N ALA A 196 0.32 13.34 13.72
CA ALA A 196 0.51 11.90 13.88
C ALA A 196 1.97 11.55 14.22
N LYS A 197 2.94 12.19 13.57
CA LYS A 197 4.36 12.00 13.83
C LYS A 197 4.73 12.43 15.26
N ILE A 198 4.29 13.59 15.69
CA ILE A 198 4.54 14.12 17.05
C ILE A 198 3.84 13.26 18.11
N ALA A 199 2.59 12.82 17.87
CA ALA A 199 1.86 11.95 18.79
C ALA A 199 2.58 10.61 19.00
N LEU A 200 3.05 9.98 17.92
CA LEU A 200 3.81 8.74 17.96
C LEU A 200 5.15 8.91 18.68
N ALA A 201 5.88 9.99 18.40
CA ALA A 201 7.16 10.30 19.05
C ALA A 201 7.00 10.52 20.57
N THR A 202 5.98 11.28 20.95
CA THR A 202 5.66 11.53 22.37
C THR A 202 5.24 10.25 23.08
N GLY A 203 4.42 9.40 22.42
CA GLY A 203 4.01 8.10 22.94
C GLY A 203 5.21 7.15 23.13
N ALA A 204 6.10 7.08 22.15
CA ALA A 204 7.33 6.31 22.24
C ALA A 204 8.24 6.79 23.37
N GLU A 205 8.43 8.11 23.54
CA GLU A 205 9.22 8.67 24.62
C GLU A 205 8.67 8.29 26.00
N ARG A 206 7.35 8.41 26.19
CA ARG A 206 6.68 8.02 27.45
C ARG A 206 6.83 6.52 27.77
N ALA A 207 6.88 5.68 26.73
CA ALA A 207 7.12 4.24 26.86
C ALA A 207 8.61 3.88 27.03
N GLY A 208 9.51 4.86 27.05
CA GLY A 208 10.96 4.65 27.14
C GLY A 208 11.56 4.01 25.89
N THR A 209 10.90 4.18 24.73
CA THR A 209 11.35 3.62 23.46
C THR A 209 11.52 4.67 22.36
N GLY A 210 11.89 4.22 21.15
CA GLY A 210 12.28 5.08 20.05
C GLY A 210 11.24 5.19 18.93
N ILE A 211 11.54 6.13 18.01
CA ILE A 211 10.82 6.34 16.76
C ILE A 211 11.81 6.60 15.63
N CYS A 212 11.43 6.25 14.40
CA CYS A 212 12.23 6.48 13.20
C CYS A 212 11.67 7.60 12.32
N SER A 213 12.58 8.39 11.70
CA SER A 213 12.23 9.45 10.75
C SER A 213 11.42 8.96 9.55
N GLY A 214 11.76 7.75 9.05
CA GLY A 214 11.39 7.30 7.72
C GLY A 214 12.12 8.07 6.61
N GLU A 215 11.88 7.70 5.35
CA GLU A 215 12.64 8.17 4.17
C GLU A 215 12.45 9.66 3.80
N GLY A 216 11.61 10.39 4.51
CA GLY A 216 11.24 11.78 4.19
C GLY A 216 12.13 12.86 4.82
N GLY A 217 13.22 12.47 5.47
CA GLY A 217 14.03 13.38 6.28
C GLY A 217 13.52 13.50 7.72
N MET A 218 14.23 14.27 8.53
CA MET A 218 13.94 14.45 9.95
C MET A 218 13.00 15.64 10.17
N LEU A 219 11.80 15.37 10.66
CA LEU A 219 10.90 16.41 11.17
C LEU A 219 11.42 16.89 12.53
N PRO A 220 11.78 18.18 12.67
CA PRO A 220 12.41 18.67 13.91
C PRO A 220 11.57 18.46 15.17
N GLU A 221 10.24 18.67 15.08
CA GLU A 221 9.33 18.53 16.21
C GLU A 221 9.17 17.07 16.64
N GLU A 222 9.20 16.13 15.70
CA GLU A 222 9.23 14.70 16.02
C GLU A 222 10.53 14.32 16.74
N GLN A 223 11.66 14.77 16.23
CA GLN A 223 12.97 14.50 16.82
C GLN A 223 13.08 15.08 18.23
N GLN A 224 12.60 16.31 18.45
CA GLN A 224 12.57 16.94 19.77
C GLN A 224 11.66 16.23 20.77
N ALA A 225 10.62 15.57 20.29
CA ALA A 225 9.66 14.84 21.11
C ALA A 225 10.16 13.45 21.55
N ASN A 226 11.29 12.97 21.03
CA ASN A 226 11.81 11.63 21.36
C ASN A 226 13.35 11.64 21.49
N SER A 227 13.85 11.21 22.64
CA SER A 227 15.28 11.15 22.97
C SER A 227 16.00 9.90 22.45
N ARG A 228 15.29 8.99 21.76
CA ARG A 228 15.77 7.71 21.22
C ARG A 228 15.46 7.61 19.72
N TYR A 229 15.93 8.61 18.97
CA TYR A 229 15.54 8.85 17.59
C TYR A 229 16.43 8.10 16.59
N PHE A 230 15.78 7.38 15.67
CA PHE A 230 16.43 6.69 14.56
C PHE A 230 16.33 7.55 13.29
N TYR A 231 17.41 7.65 12.55
CA TYR A 231 17.41 8.28 11.23
C TYR A 231 17.50 7.22 10.12
N GLU A 232 16.55 7.26 9.18
CA GLU A 232 16.57 6.41 7.98
C GLU A 232 17.11 7.19 6.78
N LEU A 233 18.18 6.68 6.16
CA LEU A 233 18.69 7.13 4.88
C LEU A 233 18.19 6.19 3.79
N ALA A 234 17.24 6.65 2.96
CA ALA A 234 16.77 5.94 1.78
C ALA A 234 17.48 6.43 0.51
N SER A 235 17.24 5.72 -0.61
CA SER A 235 17.94 5.92 -1.88
C SER A 235 17.82 7.33 -2.48
N ALA A 236 16.70 8.04 -2.25
CA ALA A 236 16.52 9.41 -2.71
C ALA A 236 17.24 10.46 -1.86
N ARG A 237 17.72 10.08 -0.67
CA ARG A 237 18.41 10.98 0.28
C ARG A 237 17.62 12.25 0.64
N PHE A 238 16.29 12.20 0.64
CA PHE A 238 15.45 13.34 0.97
C PHE A 238 15.79 13.94 2.33
N GLY A 239 16.10 15.25 2.36
CA GLY A 239 16.41 15.98 3.58
C GLY A 239 17.66 15.51 4.33
N TYR A 240 18.48 14.63 3.75
CA TYR A 240 19.70 14.18 4.39
C TYR A 240 20.73 15.32 4.46
N ARG A 241 21.21 15.55 5.66
CA ARG A 241 22.30 16.50 5.95
C ARG A 241 23.16 15.91 7.06
N GLU A 242 24.45 15.90 6.86
CA GLU A 242 25.41 15.31 7.82
C GLU A 242 25.32 15.95 9.22
N GLU A 243 25.04 17.25 9.29
CA GLU A 243 24.96 17.99 10.55
C GLU A 243 23.85 17.45 11.48
N LEU A 244 22.83 16.85 10.91
CA LEU A 244 21.74 16.23 11.68
C LEU A 244 22.17 14.95 12.41
N MET A 245 23.23 14.31 11.97
CA MET A 245 23.69 13.03 12.52
C MET A 245 24.20 13.16 13.98
N GLY A 246 24.57 14.36 14.41
CA GLY A 246 24.88 14.64 15.81
C GLY A 246 23.66 14.63 16.75
N GLN A 247 22.44 14.67 16.22
CA GLN A 247 21.19 14.78 16.97
C GLN A 247 20.43 13.46 17.10
N VAL A 248 20.89 12.39 16.42
CA VAL A 248 20.20 11.11 16.37
C VAL A 248 20.95 10.05 17.19
N GLN A 249 20.26 8.98 17.57
CA GLN A 249 20.78 7.94 18.45
C GLN A 249 20.99 6.60 17.75
N ALA A 250 20.43 6.42 16.57
CA ALA A 250 20.71 5.31 15.65
C ALA A 250 20.52 5.78 14.22
N PHE A 251 21.19 5.12 13.29
CA PHE A 251 21.12 5.42 11.87
C PHE A 251 21.02 4.11 11.08
N HIS A 252 20.20 4.07 10.01
CA HIS A 252 20.21 2.94 9.11
C HIS A 252 19.96 3.33 7.67
N PHE A 253 20.52 2.52 6.76
CA PHE A 253 20.23 2.54 5.35
C PHE A 253 18.97 1.72 5.06
N LYS A 254 18.09 2.24 4.22
CA LYS A 254 16.93 1.49 3.74
C LYS A 254 17.19 0.93 2.35
N GLY A 255 17.42 -0.39 2.28
CA GLY A 255 17.50 -1.13 1.03
C GLY A 255 16.13 -1.47 0.43
N GLY A 256 15.10 -1.63 1.29
CA GLY A 256 13.76 -1.95 0.83
C GLY A 256 12.74 -2.09 1.97
N GLN A 257 11.52 -2.44 1.60
CA GLN A 257 10.44 -2.81 2.52
C GLN A 257 9.54 -3.88 1.91
N GLY A 258 8.91 -4.72 2.73
CA GLY A 258 8.23 -5.93 2.30
C GLY A 258 7.12 -5.75 1.27
N ALA A 259 6.46 -4.59 1.27
CA ALA A 259 5.32 -4.34 0.38
C ALA A 259 5.70 -3.89 -1.05
N LYS A 260 6.94 -3.47 -1.28
CA LYS A 260 7.34 -2.86 -2.57
C LYS A 260 8.84 -2.88 -2.84
N THR A 261 9.50 -3.99 -2.58
CA THR A 261 10.92 -4.17 -2.95
C THR A 261 11.11 -4.03 -4.45
N GLY A 262 12.16 -3.34 -4.88
CA GLY A 262 12.45 -3.11 -6.31
C GLY A 262 11.73 -1.88 -6.88
N THR A 263 10.88 -1.20 -6.08
CA THR A 263 10.42 0.17 -6.36
C THR A 263 10.75 1.06 -5.18
N GLY A 264 11.07 2.32 -5.44
CA GLY A 264 11.28 3.30 -4.38
C GLY A 264 9.99 3.81 -3.74
N GLY A 265 10.13 4.76 -2.82
CA GLY A 265 9.01 5.51 -2.26
C GLY A 265 8.38 6.41 -3.32
N HIS A 266 7.07 6.65 -3.20
CA HIS A 266 6.35 7.64 -3.98
C HIS A 266 5.41 8.42 -3.09
N LEU A 267 5.66 9.71 -2.93
CA LEU A 267 4.72 10.65 -2.33
C LEU A 267 4.20 11.59 -3.42
N PRO A 268 2.88 11.57 -3.72
CA PRO A 268 2.31 12.39 -4.79
C PRO A 268 2.52 13.89 -4.58
N ALA A 269 2.72 14.62 -5.67
CA ALA A 269 2.96 16.07 -5.70
C ALA A 269 1.97 16.88 -4.86
N LYS A 270 0.68 16.50 -4.85
CA LYS A 270 -0.36 17.14 -4.05
C LYS A 270 -0.13 17.09 -2.53
N LYS A 271 0.73 16.17 -2.05
CA LYS A 271 1.13 16.07 -0.65
C LYS A 271 2.47 16.76 -0.36
N VAL A 272 3.25 17.12 -1.39
CA VAL A 272 4.56 17.76 -1.24
C VAL A 272 4.37 19.27 -1.25
N THR A 273 3.95 19.81 -0.12
CA THR A 273 3.67 21.24 0.07
C THR A 273 4.28 21.74 1.37
N GLY A 274 4.52 23.05 1.48
CA GLY A 274 4.94 23.75 2.70
C GLY A 274 6.09 23.05 3.43
N LYS A 275 5.85 22.66 4.65
CA LYS A 275 6.85 22.05 5.54
C LYS A 275 7.38 20.71 5.02
N ILE A 276 6.55 19.91 4.34
CA ILE A 276 6.97 18.63 3.76
C ILE A 276 8.00 18.85 2.67
N ALA A 277 7.74 19.80 1.76
CA ALA A 277 8.68 20.17 0.70
C ALA A 277 10.02 20.65 1.30
N SER A 278 9.94 21.52 2.32
CA SER A 278 11.11 22.03 3.04
C SER A 278 11.93 20.94 3.72
N VAL A 279 11.29 20.05 4.49
CA VAL A 279 11.96 18.94 5.20
C VAL A 279 12.61 17.95 4.24
N ARG A 280 11.96 17.67 3.11
CA ARG A 280 12.50 16.78 2.07
C ARG A 280 13.54 17.43 1.19
N GLY A 281 13.66 18.76 1.18
CA GLY A 281 14.54 19.50 0.29
C GLY A 281 14.05 19.50 -1.17
N LEU A 282 12.73 19.53 -1.39
CA LEU A 282 12.08 19.49 -2.69
C LEU A 282 11.34 20.80 -3.01
N ALA A 283 11.11 21.06 -4.27
CA ALA A 283 10.17 22.10 -4.70
C ALA A 283 8.72 21.64 -4.38
N GLU A 284 7.87 22.60 -4.03
CA GLU A 284 6.44 22.32 -3.83
C GLU A 284 5.79 21.77 -5.09
N HIS A 285 4.78 20.95 -4.92
CA HIS A 285 4.00 20.34 -5.99
C HIS A 285 4.81 19.48 -6.98
N THR A 286 5.92 18.91 -6.52
CA THR A 286 6.69 17.90 -7.26
C THR A 286 6.53 16.52 -6.61
N ASP A 287 6.45 15.47 -7.43
CA ASP A 287 6.42 14.10 -6.91
C ASP A 287 7.74 13.78 -6.20
N ALA A 288 7.65 13.26 -4.98
CA ALA A 288 8.82 12.75 -4.28
C ALA A 288 8.98 11.26 -4.58
N ILE A 289 9.83 10.94 -5.54
CA ILE A 289 10.08 9.57 -6.02
C ILE A 289 11.49 9.16 -5.59
N SER A 290 11.59 8.03 -4.89
CA SER A 290 12.86 7.40 -4.58
C SER A 290 13.23 6.38 -5.65
N PRO A 291 14.48 6.35 -6.13
CA PRO A 291 14.94 5.30 -7.02
C PRO A 291 14.96 3.94 -6.31
N PRO A 292 14.94 2.80 -7.03
CA PRO A 292 14.92 1.46 -6.44
C PRO A 292 16.20 1.10 -5.69
N THR A 293 17.30 1.82 -5.92
CA THR A 293 18.59 1.61 -5.28
C THR A 293 19.32 2.94 -5.06
N PHE A 294 20.38 2.94 -4.28
CA PHE A 294 21.22 4.11 -4.05
C PHE A 294 22.10 4.40 -5.27
N GLU A 295 21.96 5.59 -5.83
CA GLU A 295 22.83 6.03 -6.91
C GLU A 295 24.25 6.23 -6.38
N GLY A 296 25.22 5.67 -7.10
CA GLY A 296 26.64 5.74 -6.76
C GLY A 296 27.12 4.86 -5.59
N LEU A 297 26.23 4.06 -4.98
CA LEU A 297 26.60 3.09 -3.95
C LEU A 297 26.24 1.69 -4.41
N SER A 298 27.23 0.81 -4.57
CA SER A 298 27.00 -0.54 -5.08
C SER A 298 27.70 -1.64 -4.29
N THR A 299 28.70 -1.31 -3.49
CA THR A 299 29.48 -2.27 -2.71
C THR A 299 29.32 -2.04 -1.21
N PRO A 300 29.55 -3.06 -0.36
CA PRO A 300 29.59 -2.86 1.09
C PRO A 300 30.56 -1.76 1.55
N ALA A 301 31.66 -1.56 0.82
CA ALA A 301 32.65 -0.54 1.12
C ALA A 301 32.08 0.89 0.97
N ASP A 302 31.26 1.12 -0.06
CA ASP A 302 30.63 2.42 -0.30
C ASP A 302 29.69 2.80 0.86
N PHE A 303 28.91 1.84 1.35
CA PHE A 303 28.02 2.03 2.51
C PHE A 303 28.80 2.19 3.82
N LYS A 304 29.90 1.44 3.95
CA LYS A 304 30.78 1.53 5.12
C LYS A 304 31.42 2.92 5.25
N GLU A 305 31.81 3.54 4.16
CA GLU A 305 32.36 4.91 4.16
C GLU A 305 31.37 5.91 4.77
N ILE A 306 30.10 5.86 4.35
CA ILE A 306 29.04 6.71 4.94
C ILE A 306 28.80 6.33 6.39
N ALA A 307 28.76 5.04 6.73
CA ALA A 307 28.58 4.55 8.10
C ALA A 307 29.68 5.07 9.04
N ASP A 308 30.93 5.02 8.60
CA ASP A 308 32.09 5.50 9.37
C ASP A 308 32.02 7.03 9.54
N ARG A 309 31.59 7.76 8.53
CA ARG A 309 31.36 9.21 8.61
C ARG A 309 30.24 9.56 9.60
N VAL A 310 29.13 8.82 9.58
CA VAL A 310 28.06 8.99 10.56
C VAL A 310 28.54 8.71 11.98
N ARG A 311 29.34 7.62 12.19
CA ARG A 311 29.94 7.31 13.50
C ARG A 311 30.86 8.42 13.98
N GLU A 312 31.67 8.99 13.08
CA GLU A 312 32.56 10.13 13.42
C GLU A 312 31.76 11.33 13.95
N ILE A 313 30.73 11.77 13.19
CA ILE A 313 29.93 12.96 13.53
C ILE A 313 29.11 12.74 14.79
N SER A 314 28.51 11.57 14.95
CA SER A 314 27.63 11.24 16.07
C SER A 314 28.36 10.81 17.33
N GLY A 315 29.65 10.56 17.26
CA GLY A 315 30.44 10.00 18.36
C GLY A 315 30.26 8.48 18.53
N GLY A 316 29.75 7.78 17.51
CA GLY A 316 29.71 6.32 17.42
C GLY A 316 28.37 5.68 17.75
N ILE A 317 27.27 6.20 17.21
CA ILE A 317 25.94 5.57 17.29
C ILE A 317 25.90 4.26 16.47
N PRO A 318 24.97 3.34 16.77
CA PRO A 318 24.80 2.13 15.99
C PRO A 318 24.31 2.43 14.56
N ILE A 319 24.88 1.66 13.62
CA ILE A 319 24.54 1.70 12.20
C ILE A 319 23.77 0.43 11.81
N GLY A 320 22.66 0.56 11.14
CA GLY A 320 21.84 -0.56 10.70
C GLY A 320 21.54 -0.59 9.22
N PHE A 321 20.85 -1.66 8.84
CA PHE A 321 20.26 -1.82 7.51
C PHE A 321 18.82 -2.29 7.64
N LYS A 322 17.90 -1.59 6.98
CA LYS A 322 16.54 -2.07 6.79
C LYS A 322 16.46 -2.81 5.47
N LEU A 323 16.14 -4.09 5.57
CA LEU A 323 16.11 -5.04 4.47
C LEU A 323 14.69 -5.55 4.27
N SER A 324 14.27 -5.68 3.01
CA SER A 324 13.09 -6.45 2.67
C SER A 324 13.45 -7.94 2.65
N ALA A 325 12.55 -8.79 3.13
CA ALA A 325 12.78 -10.23 3.23
C ALA A 325 12.72 -10.92 1.85
N ASN A 326 13.78 -10.82 1.06
CA ASN A 326 13.93 -11.49 -0.25
C ASN A 326 15.14 -12.45 -0.24
N HIS A 327 16.33 -11.98 -0.56
CA HIS A 327 17.57 -12.74 -0.48
C HIS A 327 18.20 -12.60 0.91
N ILE A 328 17.47 -13.00 1.94
CA ILE A 328 17.69 -12.67 3.35
C ILE A 328 19.13 -12.87 3.78
N GLU A 329 19.70 -14.05 3.52
CA GLU A 329 21.04 -14.40 3.95
C GLU A 329 22.11 -13.55 3.25
N ALA A 330 21.98 -13.38 1.93
CA ALA A 330 22.95 -12.59 1.15
C ALA A 330 22.87 -11.09 1.48
N ASP A 331 21.67 -10.56 1.72
CA ASP A 331 21.47 -9.16 2.10
C ASP A 331 22.00 -8.90 3.53
N ILE A 332 21.87 -9.86 4.44
CA ILE A 332 22.49 -9.79 5.77
C ILE A 332 24.03 -9.82 5.64
N ASP A 333 24.60 -10.71 4.82
CA ASP A 333 26.06 -10.77 4.59
C ASP A 333 26.58 -9.43 4.04
N PHE A 334 25.83 -8.82 3.11
CA PHE A 334 26.15 -7.49 2.60
C PHE A 334 26.17 -6.43 3.71
N ALA A 335 25.13 -6.39 4.55
CA ALA A 335 25.04 -5.45 5.65
C ALA A 335 26.16 -5.63 6.68
N LEU A 336 26.49 -6.88 7.01
CA LEU A 336 27.60 -7.22 7.90
C LEU A 336 28.95 -6.75 7.33
N ALA A 337 29.19 -6.96 6.02
CA ALA A 337 30.37 -6.48 5.34
C ALA A 337 30.46 -4.93 5.31
N ALA A 338 29.32 -4.24 5.33
CA ALA A 338 29.20 -2.80 5.47
C ALA A 338 29.26 -2.31 6.94
N SER A 339 29.63 -3.19 7.87
CA SER A 339 29.76 -2.93 9.31
C SER A 339 28.46 -2.62 10.07
N ALA A 340 27.36 -3.31 9.73
CA ALA A 340 26.08 -3.17 10.44
C ALA A 340 26.19 -3.64 11.90
N ASP A 341 25.64 -2.83 12.82
CA ASP A 341 25.44 -3.14 14.23
C ASP A 341 24.04 -3.73 14.49
N TYR A 342 23.08 -3.46 13.60
CA TYR A 342 21.71 -4.01 13.67
C TYR A 342 21.08 -4.18 12.28
N ILE A 343 20.11 -5.07 12.21
CA ILE A 343 19.31 -5.33 11.02
C ILE A 343 17.82 -5.12 11.36
N ILE A 344 17.09 -4.39 10.53
CA ILE A 344 15.64 -4.35 10.53
C ILE A 344 15.16 -5.17 9.32
N LEU A 345 14.58 -6.33 9.58
CA LEU A 345 14.05 -7.20 8.53
C LEU A 345 12.56 -6.99 8.36
N ASP A 346 12.13 -6.58 7.17
CA ASP A 346 10.72 -6.32 6.83
C ASP A 346 10.15 -7.46 5.98
N GLY A 347 9.29 -8.28 6.60
CA GLY A 347 8.63 -9.41 5.93
C GLY A 347 7.41 -9.00 5.10
N ARG A 348 6.91 -9.94 4.31
CA ARG A 348 5.68 -9.79 3.51
C ARG A 348 4.44 -9.64 4.38
N GLY A 349 4.22 -8.91 5.17
CA GLY A 349 3.10 -8.46 5.99
C GLY A 349 3.24 -6.98 6.24
N GLY A 350 4.41 -6.44 5.89
CA GLY A 350 4.73 -5.03 5.97
C GLY A 350 3.78 -4.18 5.13
N GLY A 351 3.51 -2.98 5.63
CA GLY A 351 2.63 -2.03 4.98
C GLY A 351 3.37 -0.83 4.42
N THR A 352 2.66 -0.08 3.60
CA THR A 352 3.08 1.23 3.11
C THR A 352 1.87 2.12 2.89
N GLY A 353 2.07 3.43 2.81
CA GLY A 353 1.02 4.38 2.42
C GLY A 353 0.54 4.15 0.98
N ALA A 354 1.42 3.66 0.10
CA ALA A 354 1.09 3.31 -1.27
C ALA A 354 2.03 2.21 -1.79
N ALA A 355 1.47 1.12 -2.31
CA ALA A 355 2.20 0.05 -2.98
C ALA A 355 1.42 -0.46 -4.20
N PRO A 356 2.11 -0.82 -5.30
CA PRO A 356 1.48 -1.61 -6.35
C PRO A 356 0.99 -2.94 -5.79
N LEU A 357 -0.26 -3.30 -6.03
CA LEU A 357 -0.83 -4.55 -5.53
C LEU A 357 -0.08 -5.77 -6.06
N ILE A 358 0.41 -5.69 -7.30
CA ILE A 358 1.21 -6.75 -7.92
C ILE A 358 2.51 -7.04 -7.14
N PHE A 359 3.12 -6.03 -6.50
CA PHE A 359 4.28 -6.25 -5.61
C PHE A 359 3.83 -6.70 -4.23
N ARG A 360 2.94 -5.94 -3.58
CA ARG A 360 2.47 -6.24 -2.23
C ARG A 360 2.02 -7.70 -2.07
N ASP A 361 1.32 -8.23 -3.08
CA ASP A 361 0.68 -9.53 -2.99
C ASP A 361 1.56 -10.69 -3.49
N ASN A 362 2.68 -10.41 -4.19
CA ASN A 362 3.44 -11.46 -4.87
C ASN A 362 4.94 -11.54 -4.53
N ILE A 363 5.52 -10.55 -3.82
CA ILE A 363 6.95 -10.53 -3.49
C ILE A 363 7.19 -10.55 -1.99
N SER A 364 8.43 -10.83 -1.60
CA SER A 364 8.93 -10.94 -0.23
C SER A 364 8.46 -12.19 0.53
N VAL A 365 9.34 -12.70 1.35
CA VAL A 365 9.06 -13.84 2.25
C VAL A 365 8.17 -13.36 3.39
N PRO A 366 7.13 -14.13 3.78
CA PRO A 366 6.32 -13.82 4.95
C PRO A 366 7.15 -13.68 6.23
N THR A 367 6.71 -12.80 7.13
CA THR A 367 7.49 -12.35 8.30
C THR A 367 7.96 -13.49 9.22
N ILE A 368 7.11 -14.48 9.49
CA ILE A 368 7.44 -15.62 10.36
C ILE A 368 8.62 -16.46 9.81
N PRO A 369 8.54 -17.00 8.58
CA PRO A 369 9.67 -17.75 8.02
C PRO A 369 10.88 -16.85 7.73
N ALA A 370 10.69 -15.57 7.44
CA ALA A 370 11.80 -14.63 7.24
C ALA A 370 12.63 -14.47 8.52
N LEU A 371 11.96 -14.25 9.65
CA LEU A 371 12.62 -14.13 10.95
C LEU A 371 13.42 -15.40 11.30
N ALA A 372 12.80 -16.57 11.16
CA ALA A 372 13.46 -17.84 11.47
C ALA A 372 14.72 -18.08 10.60
N ARG A 373 14.68 -17.68 9.31
CA ARG A 373 15.83 -17.74 8.41
C ARG A 373 16.94 -16.79 8.81
N ALA A 374 16.59 -15.52 9.08
CA ALA A 374 17.55 -14.49 9.47
C ALA A 374 18.27 -14.86 10.78
N ARG A 375 17.51 -15.28 11.81
CA ARG A 375 18.10 -15.69 13.08
C ARG A 375 19.04 -16.87 12.92
N ARG A 376 18.61 -17.93 12.22
CA ARG A 376 19.45 -19.10 11.92
C ARG A 376 20.73 -18.73 11.17
N HIS A 377 20.66 -17.76 10.27
CA HIS A 377 21.83 -17.31 9.50
C HIS A 377 22.84 -16.58 10.41
N LEU A 378 22.37 -15.62 11.23
CA LEU A 378 23.22 -14.92 12.19
C LEU A 378 23.83 -15.88 13.22
N ASP A 379 23.07 -16.88 13.70
CA ASP A 379 23.59 -17.89 14.62
C ASP A 379 24.69 -18.75 13.99
N ARG A 380 24.55 -19.15 12.71
CA ARG A 380 25.59 -19.88 11.98
C ARG A 380 26.87 -19.08 11.77
N LEU A 381 26.74 -17.76 11.68
CA LEU A 381 27.87 -16.84 11.55
C LEU A 381 28.46 -16.43 12.92
N GLU A 382 27.90 -16.94 14.01
CA GLU A 382 28.23 -16.55 15.40
C GLU A 382 28.10 -15.03 15.64
N ARG A 383 27.13 -14.37 14.94
CA ARG A 383 26.87 -12.93 15.00
C ARG A 383 25.70 -12.59 15.94
N GLY A 384 25.72 -13.16 17.14
CA GLY A 384 24.81 -12.79 18.22
C GLY A 384 24.97 -11.36 18.75
N ASP A 385 26.01 -10.67 18.34
CA ASP A 385 26.29 -9.27 18.61
C ASP A 385 25.50 -8.29 17.74
N VAL A 386 24.92 -8.77 16.63
CA VAL A 386 24.10 -7.95 15.73
C VAL A 386 22.64 -8.01 16.14
N THR A 387 22.07 -6.86 16.50
CA THR A 387 20.67 -6.78 16.93
C THR A 387 19.73 -7.05 15.74
N LEU A 388 18.92 -8.10 15.84
CA LEU A 388 17.92 -8.46 14.82
C LEU A 388 16.54 -7.93 15.20
N ILE A 389 16.05 -6.97 14.44
CA ILE A 389 14.73 -6.35 14.61
C ILE A 389 13.82 -6.86 13.50
N ILE A 390 12.61 -7.29 13.87
CA ILE A 390 11.61 -7.75 12.90
C ILE A 390 10.49 -6.72 12.75
N THR A 391 9.99 -6.56 11.53
CA THR A 391 8.78 -5.82 11.21
C THR A 391 8.00 -6.53 10.10
N GLY A 392 6.76 -6.12 9.85
CA GLY A 392 5.95 -6.69 8.78
C GLY A 392 4.72 -7.44 9.29
N GLY A 393 3.68 -6.71 9.70
CA GLY A 393 2.37 -7.30 9.98
C GLY A 393 2.08 -7.70 11.43
N LEU A 394 2.98 -7.44 12.36
CA LEU A 394 2.73 -7.66 13.79
C LEU A 394 1.70 -6.63 14.32
N ARG A 395 0.77 -7.08 15.16
CA ARG A 395 -0.36 -6.23 15.61
C ARG A 395 -0.59 -6.24 17.11
N THR A 396 -0.46 -7.38 17.77
CA THR A 396 -0.85 -7.60 19.16
C THR A 396 0.36 -7.92 20.03
N PRO A 397 0.28 -7.75 21.35
CA PRO A 397 1.35 -8.18 22.27
C PRO A 397 1.72 -9.66 22.12
N ALA A 398 0.75 -10.53 21.79
CA ALA A 398 1.01 -11.95 21.53
C ALA A 398 1.93 -12.13 20.31
N ASP A 399 1.72 -11.39 19.23
CA ASP A 399 2.59 -11.42 18.05
C ASP A 399 4.02 -11.03 18.43
N PHE A 400 4.17 -9.99 19.26
CA PHE A 400 5.50 -9.46 19.66
C PHE A 400 6.27 -10.48 20.50
N ILE A 401 5.63 -11.07 21.50
CA ILE A 401 6.26 -12.12 22.34
C ILE A 401 6.64 -13.33 21.49
N LYS A 402 5.77 -13.78 20.59
CA LYS A 402 6.06 -14.90 19.68
C LYS A 402 7.25 -14.60 18.77
N ALA A 403 7.36 -13.36 18.27
CA ALA A 403 8.50 -12.92 17.47
C ALA A 403 9.81 -12.92 18.26
N LEU A 404 9.81 -12.42 19.50
CA LEU A 404 10.97 -12.50 20.39
C LEU A 404 11.36 -13.96 20.68
N CYS A 405 10.41 -14.84 20.97
CA CYS A 405 10.65 -16.28 21.16
C CYS A 405 11.17 -16.98 19.90
N LEU A 406 10.82 -16.48 18.70
CA LEU A 406 11.31 -17.01 17.42
C LEU A 406 12.72 -16.48 17.06
N GLY A 407 13.27 -15.56 17.85
CA GLY A 407 14.66 -15.10 17.74
C GLY A 407 14.85 -13.66 17.29
N ALA A 408 13.81 -12.82 17.30
CA ALA A 408 14.01 -11.38 17.21
C ALA A 408 14.54 -10.83 18.55
N ASP A 409 15.45 -9.84 18.49
CA ASP A 409 15.87 -9.07 19.65
C ASP A 409 14.88 -7.93 19.93
N GLY A 410 14.22 -7.42 18.88
CA GLY A 410 13.22 -6.37 18.98
C GLY A 410 12.22 -6.38 17.83
N VAL A 411 11.15 -5.58 17.99
CA VAL A 411 10.07 -5.43 17.00
C VAL A 411 9.85 -3.97 16.65
N ALA A 412 9.78 -3.65 15.36
CA ALA A 412 9.42 -2.33 14.88
C ALA A 412 7.95 -2.29 14.42
N LEU A 413 7.18 -1.31 14.92
CA LEU A 413 5.73 -1.21 14.79
C LEU A 413 5.31 -0.03 13.92
N SER A 414 4.48 -0.29 12.89
CA SER A 414 3.88 0.75 12.04
C SER A 414 2.36 0.81 12.23
N ASN A 415 1.65 -0.13 11.61
CA ASN A 415 0.17 -0.10 11.57
C ASN A 415 -0.47 -0.21 12.96
N SER A 416 0.09 -1.01 13.87
CA SER A 416 -0.42 -1.11 15.24
C SER A 416 -0.22 0.19 16.02
N ALA A 417 0.91 0.86 15.84
CA ALA A 417 1.16 2.16 16.45
C ALA A 417 0.22 3.24 15.87
N MET A 418 -0.01 3.25 14.55
CA MET A 418 -1.00 4.15 13.95
C MET A 418 -2.42 3.89 14.44
N GLN A 419 -2.81 2.62 14.60
CA GLN A 419 -4.12 2.25 15.13
C GLN A 419 -4.28 2.70 16.58
N ALA A 420 -3.23 2.64 17.37
CA ALA A 420 -3.23 3.12 18.76
C ALA A 420 -3.48 4.63 18.87
N ILE A 421 -3.13 5.43 17.86
CA ILE A 421 -3.41 6.88 17.81
C ILE A 421 -4.68 7.22 17.00
N GLY A 422 -5.52 6.23 16.65
CA GLY A 422 -6.83 6.44 16.05
C GLY A 422 -6.97 6.10 14.57
N CYS A 423 -6.01 5.41 13.93
CA CYS A 423 -6.17 4.94 12.55
C CYS A 423 -7.30 3.90 12.47
N VAL A 424 -8.31 4.20 11.66
CA VAL A 424 -9.49 3.33 11.44
C VAL A 424 -9.30 2.32 10.30
N ALA A 425 -8.09 2.17 9.80
CA ALA A 425 -7.74 1.24 8.71
C ALA A 425 -8.56 1.41 7.41
N ALA A 426 -8.95 2.64 7.08
CA ALA A 426 -9.72 2.97 5.87
C ALA A 426 -8.96 2.67 4.56
N ARG A 427 -7.64 2.40 4.64
CA ARG A 427 -6.76 1.96 3.54
C ARG A 427 -6.69 2.94 2.35
N MET A 428 -6.85 4.22 2.61
CA MET A 428 -6.80 5.30 1.62
C MET A 428 -5.68 6.31 1.87
N CYS A 429 -4.56 5.83 2.47
CA CYS A 429 -3.42 6.68 2.86
C CYS A 429 -2.75 7.38 1.66
N ASN A 430 -2.86 6.82 0.44
CA ASN A 430 -2.33 7.38 -0.79
C ASN A 430 -3.20 8.51 -1.38
N THR A 431 -4.44 8.70 -0.90
CA THR A 431 -5.41 9.62 -1.52
C THR A 431 -5.36 11.05 -0.97
N ASN A 432 -4.72 11.28 0.18
CA ASN A 432 -4.78 12.49 1.00
C ASN A 432 -6.15 12.74 1.71
N ASN A 433 -7.08 11.80 1.65
CA ASN A 433 -8.43 11.92 2.24
C ASN A 433 -8.58 11.02 3.48
N CYS A 434 -7.54 10.91 4.31
CA CYS A 434 -7.58 10.07 5.50
C CYS A 434 -8.62 10.59 6.50
N PRO A 435 -9.68 9.81 6.82
CA PRO A 435 -10.77 10.30 7.70
C PRO A 435 -10.34 10.48 9.16
N ALA A 436 -9.19 9.90 9.54
CA ALA A 436 -8.64 10.00 10.90
C ALA A 436 -7.53 11.06 11.03
N GLY A 437 -7.26 11.86 10.00
CA GLY A 437 -6.21 12.89 10.05
C GLY A 437 -4.76 12.37 10.04
N ILE A 438 -4.56 11.05 10.03
CA ILE A 438 -3.22 10.44 10.23
C ILE A 438 -2.36 10.49 8.96
N ALA A 439 -2.96 10.28 7.79
CA ALA A 439 -2.25 10.22 6.51
C ALA A 439 -2.75 11.28 5.51
N THR A 440 -3.20 12.39 5.99
CA THR A 440 -3.60 13.57 5.22
C THR A 440 -2.70 14.76 5.54
N GLN A 441 -2.71 15.76 4.67
CA GLN A 441 -2.05 17.05 4.85
C GLN A 441 -3.06 18.21 4.87
N ASP A 442 -4.35 17.89 4.91
CA ASP A 442 -5.46 18.87 5.05
C ASP A 442 -5.69 19.21 6.52
#